data_b3694d20eb30e22b69203c3467bdf168
#
_entry.id   b3694d20eb30e22b69203c3467bdf168
#
_cell.length_a   1.000
_cell.length_b   1.000
_cell.length_c   1.000
_cell.angle_alpha   90.00
_cell.angle_beta   90.00
_cell.angle_gamma   90.00
#
_symmetry.space_group_name_H-M   'P 1'
#
loop_
_entity.id
_entity.type
_entity.pdbx_description
1 polymer ?
#
loop_
_entity_poly.entity_id
_entity_poly.type
_entity_poly.pdbx_seq_one_letter_code
_entity_poly.pdbx_strand_id
1 'polypeptide(L)'
;MTNAALIGYWKITKMEVWDAGYIDLVVPGFIEFEMEDDHLMGQFQFGTVIGWLDCRIRNMSGQSYVEWSWEGQNDSDPGCGRGWARLDDGKLVGRLFIHCGDDSAFEAVRQNRPGHRDRRRRSIKGVSASQAQVSRERTPPV
;
A
#
# COMPACT_ATOMS: atom_id res chain seq x y z
N MET A 1 11.65 3.17 -16.57
CA MET A 1 10.46 3.46 -15.77
C MET A 1 10.76 4.49 -14.70
N THR A 2 9.83 5.33 -14.43
CA THR A 2 10.00 6.38 -13.43
C THR A 2 9.10 6.11 -12.24
N ASN A 3 9.33 6.84 -11.15
CA ASN A 3 8.47 6.76 -9.99
C ASN A 3 7.02 7.09 -10.35
N ALA A 4 6.83 7.98 -11.32
CA ALA A 4 5.49 8.41 -11.70
C ALA A 4 4.61 7.25 -12.14
N ALA A 5 5.19 6.22 -12.74
CA ALA A 5 4.41 5.08 -13.22
C ALA A 5 3.86 4.24 -12.07
N LEU A 6 4.49 4.33 -10.90
CA LEU A 6 4.08 3.55 -9.73
C LEU A 6 3.21 4.35 -8.78
N ILE A 7 3.31 5.68 -8.81
CA ILE A 7 2.58 6.52 -7.88
C ILE A 7 1.09 6.40 -8.12
N GLY A 8 0.33 6.26 -7.05
CA GLY A 8 -1.10 6.19 -7.11
C GLY A 8 -1.64 5.03 -6.29
N TYR A 9 -2.91 4.80 -6.47
CA TYR A 9 -3.68 3.82 -5.71
C TYR A 9 -3.85 2.56 -6.57
N TRP A 10 -3.58 1.41 -5.98
CA TRP A 10 -3.67 0.11 -6.66
C TRP A 10 -4.59 -0.78 -5.85
N LYS A 11 -5.67 -1.24 -6.48
CA LYS A 11 -6.59 -2.19 -5.84
C LYS A 11 -5.99 -3.59 -5.92
N ILE A 12 -5.80 -4.22 -4.77
CA ILE A 12 -5.30 -5.59 -4.73
C ILE A 12 -6.42 -6.51 -5.20
N THR A 13 -6.17 -7.26 -6.26
CA THR A 13 -7.17 -8.13 -6.85
C THR A 13 -6.96 -9.59 -6.52
N LYS A 14 -5.74 -9.96 -6.10
CA LYS A 14 -5.42 -11.35 -5.89
C LYS A 14 -4.21 -11.46 -4.98
N MET A 15 -4.23 -12.41 -4.07
CA MET A 15 -3.08 -12.77 -3.26
C MET A 15 -2.97 -14.28 -3.23
N GLU A 16 -1.74 -14.77 -3.11
CA GLU A 16 -1.49 -16.20 -3.08
C GLU A 16 -2.03 -16.86 -1.82
N VAL A 17 -1.84 -16.21 -0.68
CA VAL A 17 -2.13 -16.79 0.62
C VAL A 17 -3.56 -16.50 1.09
N TRP A 18 -4.12 -15.33 0.72
CA TRP A 18 -5.43 -14.94 1.21
C TRP A 18 -6.43 -14.83 0.05
N ASP A 19 -7.68 -15.19 0.32
CA ASP A 19 -8.72 -15.11 -0.70
C ASP A 19 -9.35 -13.71 -0.73
N ALA A 20 -10.18 -13.49 -1.73
CA ALA A 20 -10.80 -12.18 -1.94
C ALA A 20 -11.61 -11.72 -0.75
N GLY A 21 -12.27 -12.65 -0.07
CA GLY A 21 -13.07 -12.29 1.10
C GLY A 21 -12.23 -11.69 2.20
N TYR A 22 -11.05 -12.24 2.42
CA TYR A 22 -10.17 -11.69 3.44
C TYR A 22 -9.55 -10.37 2.98
N ILE A 23 -9.11 -10.32 1.71
CA ILE A 23 -8.45 -9.11 1.19
C ILE A 23 -9.35 -7.89 1.39
N ASP A 24 -10.63 -8.04 1.16
CA ASP A 24 -11.58 -6.92 1.21
C ASP A 24 -12.40 -6.90 2.50
N LEU A 25 -11.93 -7.56 3.54
CA LEU A 25 -12.71 -7.77 4.75
C LEU A 25 -13.09 -6.46 5.44
N VAL A 26 -12.17 -5.53 5.56
CA VAL A 26 -12.40 -4.27 6.29
C VAL A 26 -12.62 -3.13 5.31
N VAL A 27 -11.70 -2.98 4.37
CA VAL A 27 -11.82 -2.01 3.28
C VAL A 27 -11.40 -2.74 2.02
N PRO A 28 -11.72 -2.21 0.83
CA PRO A 28 -11.17 -2.83 -0.38
C PRO A 28 -9.64 -2.87 -0.27
N GLY A 29 -9.07 -4.04 -0.44
CA GLY A 29 -7.63 -4.22 -0.27
C GLY A 29 -6.86 -3.36 -1.26
N PHE A 30 -5.81 -2.68 -0.79
CA PHE A 30 -5.10 -1.75 -1.64
C PHE A 30 -3.64 -1.62 -1.24
N ILE A 31 -2.85 -1.12 -2.19
CA ILE A 31 -1.52 -0.60 -1.92
C ILE A 31 -1.39 0.71 -2.69
N GLU A 32 -0.80 1.70 -2.05
CA GLU A 32 -0.75 3.05 -2.60
C GLU A 32 0.65 3.59 -2.40
N PHE A 33 1.17 4.27 -3.43
CA PHE A 33 2.50 4.90 -3.38
C PHE A 33 2.36 6.38 -3.63
N GLU A 34 3.15 7.16 -2.91
CA GLU A 34 3.17 8.61 -3.09
C GLU A 34 4.53 9.16 -2.73
N MET A 35 4.83 10.33 -3.30
CA MET A 35 6.05 11.05 -2.96
C MET A 35 5.75 12.02 -1.83
N GLU A 36 6.60 11.99 -0.83
CA GLU A 36 6.53 12.96 0.25
C GLU A 36 7.87 13.65 0.28
N ASP A 37 7.90 14.89 -0.17
CA ASP A 37 9.15 15.58 -0.45
C ASP A 37 9.90 14.76 -1.50
N ASP A 38 11.11 14.33 -1.23
CA ASP A 38 11.86 13.52 -2.19
C ASP A 38 11.85 12.04 -1.86
N HIS A 39 10.96 11.63 -0.96
CA HIS A 39 10.97 10.26 -0.49
C HIS A 39 9.71 9.52 -0.96
N LEU A 40 9.92 8.32 -1.51
CA LEU A 40 8.80 7.49 -1.96
C LEU A 40 8.27 6.69 -0.77
N MET A 41 7.00 6.86 -0.49
CA MET A 41 6.35 6.23 0.65
C MET A 41 5.09 5.56 0.19
N GLY A 42 4.48 4.78 1.07
CA GLY A 42 3.24 4.14 0.72
C GLY A 42 2.51 3.59 1.90
N GLN A 43 1.41 2.95 1.59
CA GLN A 43 0.53 2.35 2.58
C GLN A 43 -0.20 1.20 1.94
N PHE A 44 -0.48 0.16 2.71
CA PHE A 44 -1.37 -0.89 2.23
C PHE A 44 -2.31 -1.32 3.34
N GLN A 45 -3.40 -1.93 2.92
CA GLN A 45 -4.27 -2.66 3.83
C GLN A 45 -4.92 -3.80 3.08
N PHE A 46 -4.89 -4.98 3.66
CA PHE A 46 -5.71 -6.10 3.22
C PHE A 46 -6.13 -6.83 4.48
N GLY A 47 -7.44 -7.09 4.57
CA GLY A 47 -7.97 -7.66 5.80
C GLY A 47 -7.66 -6.77 6.99
N THR A 48 -7.14 -7.35 8.03
CA THR A 48 -6.77 -6.63 9.25
C THR A 48 -5.30 -6.19 9.26
N VAL A 49 -4.58 -6.41 8.16
CA VAL A 49 -3.16 -6.05 8.08
C VAL A 49 -3.03 -4.67 7.44
N ILE A 50 -2.41 -3.75 8.17
CA ILE A 50 -2.17 -2.37 7.71
C ILE A 50 -0.68 -2.12 7.81
N GLY A 51 -0.10 -1.55 6.74
CA GLY A 51 1.32 -1.24 6.75
C GLY A 51 1.62 0.10 6.14
N TRP A 52 2.64 0.77 6.69
CA TRP A 52 3.21 1.99 6.13
C TRP A 52 4.56 1.63 5.56
N LEU A 53 4.82 2.10 4.34
CA LEU A 53 5.94 1.66 3.54
C LEU A 53 6.99 2.74 3.41
N ASP A 54 8.24 2.33 3.57
CA ASP A 54 9.42 3.13 3.26
C ASP A 54 9.99 2.51 2.00
N CYS A 55 9.89 3.22 0.88
CA CYS A 55 10.11 2.64 -0.44
C CYS A 55 11.37 3.18 -1.11
N ARG A 56 11.90 2.39 -2.03
CA ARG A 56 12.98 2.84 -2.90
C ARG A 56 12.89 2.10 -4.22
N ILE A 57 13.37 2.74 -5.27
CA ILE A 57 13.37 2.15 -6.60
C ILE A 57 14.70 1.43 -6.83
N ARG A 58 14.61 0.24 -7.39
CA ARG A 58 15.77 -0.54 -7.79
C ARG A 58 15.64 -0.89 -9.26
N ASN A 59 16.75 -0.86 -9.96
CA ASN A 59 16.78 -1.28 -11.35
C ASN A 59 17.66 -2.52 -11.46
N MET A 60 17.08 -3.58 -12.03
CA MET A 60 17.80 -4.84 -12.19
C MET A 60 17.47 -5.38 -13.56
N SER A 61 18.50 -5.64 -14.36
CA SER A 61 18.35 -6.24 -15.69
C SER A 61 17.34 -5.48 -16.55
N GLY A 62 17.40 -4.16 -16.49
CA GLY A 62 16.51 -3.32 -17.29
C GLY A 62 15.09 -3.19 -16.76
N GLN A 63 14.79 -3.81 -15.64
CA GLN A 63 13.48 -3.76 -15.04
C GLN A 63 13.54 -2.96 -13.74
N SER A 64 12.60 -2.04 -13.57
CA SER A 64 12.49 -1.27 -12.35
C SER A 64 11.55 -1.95 -11.38
N TYR A 65 11.95 -1.94 -10.12
CA TYR A 65 11.18 -2.49 -9.01
C TYR A 65 11.05 -1.44 -7.95
N VAL A 66 9.95 -1.44 -7.24
CA VAL A 66 9.86 -0.72 -5.97
C VAL A 66 10.04 -1.76 -4.87
N GLU A 67 10.92 -1.44 -3.93
CA GLU A 67 11.15 -2.29 -2.75
C GLU A 67 10.79 -1.49 -1.52
N TRP A 68 10.36 -2.17 -0.47
CA TRP A 68 10.02 -1.46 0.75
C TRP A 68 10.24 -2.32 1.98
N SER A 69 10.42 -1.64 3.09
CA SER A 69 10.14 -2.20 4.40
C SER A 69 8.83 -1.58 4.87
N TRP A 70 8.13 -2.25 5.75
CA TRP A 70 6.89 -1.70 6.25
C TRP A 70 6.75 -1.99 7.74
N GLU A 71 6.02 -1.12 8.40
CA GLU A 71 5.63 -1.27 9.80
C GLU A 71 4.15 -0.96 9.89
N GLY A 72 3.49 -1.63 10.80
CA GLY A 72 2.06 -1.43 10.97
C GLY A 72 1.52 -2.38 11.99
N GLN A 73 0.38 -2.96 11.67
CA GLN A 73 -0.28 -3.83 12.62
C GLN A 73 -1.12 -4.86 11.91
N ASN A 74 -1.39 -5.94 12.61
CA ASN A 74 -2.33 -6.97 12.18
C ASN A 74 -3.33 -7.10 13.30
N ASP A 75 -4.54 -6.60 13.07
CA ASP A 75 -5.60 -6.53 14.05
C ASP A 75 -5.18 -5.57 15.18
N SER A 76 -4.62 -5.93 16.23
CA SER A 76 -4.11 -5.01 17.24
C SER A 76 -2.65 -5.24 17.54
N ASP A 77 -2.07 -6.25 16.91
CA ASP A 77 -0.69 -6.62 17.18
C ASP A 77 0.25 -5.89 16.24
N PRO A 78 1.38 -5.40 16.73
CA PRO A 78 2.38 -4.80 15.85
C PRO A 78 2.85 -5.78 14.81
N GLY A 79 3.12 -5.28 13.61
CA GLY A 79 3.66 -6.09 12.54
C GLY A 79 4.64 -5.31 11.71
N CYS A 80 5.49 -6.00 11.01
CA CYS A 80 6.45 -5.38 10.09
C CYS A 80 6.88 -6.39 9.05
N GLY A 81 7.59 -5.92 8.05
CA GLY A 81 8.06 -6.81 7.01
C GLY A 81 8.67 -6.05 5.85
N ARG A 82 8.65 -6.69 4.70
CA ARG A 82 9.26 -6.19 3.48
C ARG A 82 8.35 -6.50 2.31
N GLY A 83 8.75 -6.01 1.15
CA GLY A 83 8.03 -6.35 -0.05
C GLY A 83 8.68 -5.72 -1.27
N TRP A 84 8.16 -6.07 -2.42
CA TRP A 84 8.59 -5.48 -3.67
C TRP A 84 7.46 -5.61 -4.68
N ALA A 85 7.51 -4.78 -5.70
CA ALA A 85 6.55 -4.86 -6.79
C ALA A 85 7.16 -4.29 -8.07
N ARG A 86 6.57 -4.66 -9.18
CA ARG A 86 6.93 -4.12 -10.47
C ARG A 86 5.69 -4.04 -11.35
N LEU A 87 5.80 -3.30 -12.42
CA LEU A 87 4.72 -3.27 -13.40
C LEU A 87 4.88 -4.43 -14.36
N ASP A 88 3.78 -5.07 -14.68
CA ASP A 88 3.75 -6.16 -15.64
C ASP A 88 2.50 -5.99 -16.47
N ASP A 89 2.67 -5.47 -17.68
CA ASP A 89 1.56 -5.28 -18.61
C ASP A 89 0.45 -4.44 -17.99
N GLY A 90 0.84 -3.37 -17.31
CA GLY A 90 -0.12 -2.43 -16.72
C GLY A 90 -0.63 -2.81 -15.35
N LYS A 91 -0.32 -4.00 -14.89
CA LYS A 91 -0.67 -4.42 -13.53
C LYS A 91 0.52 -4.27 -12.62
N LEU A 92 0.24 -4.18 -11.35
CA LEU A 92 1.27 -4.22 -10.33
C LEU A 92 1.33 -5.65 -9.79
N VAL A 93 2.51 -6.26 -9.87
CA VAL A 93 2.71 -7.61 -9.35
C VAL A 93 3.88 -7.59 -8.37
N GLY A 94 3.79 -8.37 -7.32
CA GLY A 94 4.87 -8.39 -6.36
C GLY A 94 4.67 -9.42 -5.27
N ARG A 95 5.41 -9.22 -4.19
CA ARG A 95 5.33 -10.09 -3.02
C ARG A 95 5.36 -9.25 -1.76
N LEU A 96 4.67 -9.73 -0.76
CA LEU A 96 4.62 -9.10 0.54
C LEU A 96 5.12 -10.11 1.57
N PHE A 97 6.06 -9.67 2.39
CA PHE A 97 6.63 -10.51 3.44
C PHE A 97 6.26 -9.95 4.80
N ILE A 98 5.71 -10.80 5.65
CA ILE A 98 5.46 -10.45 7.04
C ILE A 98 6.59 -11.06 7.86
N HIS A 99 7.26 -10.24 8.65
CA HIS A 99 8.39 -10.70 9.46
C HIS A 99 7.95 -11.85 10.36
N CYS A 100 8.64 -12.97 10.24
CA CYS A 100 8.33 -14.20 10.97
C CYS A 100 6.92 -14.73 10.69
N GLY A 101 6.37 -14.38 9.52
CA GLY A 101 5.03 -14.79 9.15
C GLY A 101 4.92 -15.18 7.69
N ASP A 102 3.77 -14.92 7.11
CA ASP A 102 3.48 -15.34 5.76
C ASP A 102 4.23 -14.52 4.71
N ASP A 103 4.35 -15.11 3.54
CA ASP A 103 5.01 -14.57 2.37
C ASP A 103 4.05 -14.84 1.22
N SER A 104 3.52 -13.80 0.62
CA SER A 104 2.46 -13.95 -0.39
C SER A 104 2.72 -13.11 -1.62
N ALA A 105 2.55 -13.72 -2.78
CA ALA A 105 2.49 -12.95 -4.02
C ALA A 105 1.18 -12.18 -4.05
N PHE A 106 1.16 -11.08 -4.80
CA PHE A 106 -0.06 -10.32 -5.01
C PHE A 106 -0.09 -9.71 -6.40
N GLU A 107 -1.30 -9.38 -6.84
CA GLU A 107 -1.55 -8.62 -8.05
C GLU A 107 -2.49 -7.47 -7.70
N ALA A 108 -2.29 -6.34 -8.37
CA ALA A 108 -3.13 -5.18 -8.15
C ALA A 108 -3.31 -4.43 -9.46
N VAL A 109 -4.42 -3.69 -9.55
CA VAL A 109 -4.71 -2.90 -10.74
C VAL A 109 -4.88 -1.45 -10.32
N ARG A 110 -4.47 -0.55 -11.19
CA ARG A 110 -4.59 0.87 -10.94
C ARG A 110 -6.05 1.25 -10.88
N GLN A 111 -6.38 2.09 -9.92
CA GLN A 111 -7.76 2.47 -9.69
C GLN A 111 -7.79 3.83 -9.04
N ASN A 112 -8.90 4.53 -9.19
CA ASN A 112 -9.08 5.76 -8.44
C ASN A 112 -9.28 5.39 -6.98
N ARG A 113 -8.64 6.14 -6.11
CA ARG A 113 -8.79 5.93 -4.69
C ARG A 113 -10.26 6.14 -4.31
N PRO A 114 -10.87 5.19 -3.59
CA PRO A 114 -12.26 5.36 -3.19
C PRO A 114 -12.43 6.66 -2.42
N GLY A 115 -13.46 7.43 -2.77
CA GLY A 115 -13.71 8.68 -2.10
C GLY A 115 -12.72 9.78 -2.42
N HIS A 116 -11.95 9.63 -3.50
CA HIS A 116 -10.88 10.57 -3.81
C HIS A 116 -11.36 12.00 -3.93
N ARG A 117 -12.47 12.21 -4.63
CA ARG A 117 -12.99 13.57 -4.78
C ARG A 117 -13.47 14.14 -3.45
N ASP A 118 -14.13 13.32 -2.67
CA ASP A 118 -14.60 13.74 -1.36
C ASP A 118 -13.43 14.09 -0.47
N ARG A 119 -12.40 13.28 -0.52
CA ARG A 119 -11.21 13.54 0.27
C ARG A 119 -10.60 14.89 -0.07
N ARG A 120 -10.53 15.21 -1.35
CA ARG A 120 -9.98 16.50 -1.75
C ARG A 120 -10.81 17.64 -1.20
N ARG A 121 -12.10 17.52 -1.26
CA ARG A 121 -12.97 18.56 -0.72
C ARG A 121 -12.81 18.69 0.77
N ARG A 122 -12.71 17.57 1.44
CA ARG A 122 -12.50 17.59 2.88
C ARG A 122 -11.16 18.18 3.25
N SER A 123 -10.14 17.90 2.47
CA SER A 123 -8.84 18.51 2.70
C SER A 123 -8.93 20.02 2.66
N ILE A 124 -9.69 20.54 1.73
CA ILE A 124 -9.88 21.96 1.63
C ILE A 124 -10.51 22.51 2.90
N LYS A 125 -11.44 21.77 3.45
CA LYS A 125 -12.03 22.16 4.71
C LYS A 125 -11.10 21.98 5.86
N GLY A 126 -10.10 21.29 5.69
CA GLY A 126 -9.16 21.01 6.74
C GLY A 126 -9.56 19.89 7.60
N VAL A 127 -9.75 18.76 7.41
CA VAL A 127 -10.06 17.68 8.17
C VAL A 127 -9.46 16.55 8.46
N SER A 128 -9.37 16.08 8.46
CA SER A 128 -9.24 15.03 8.70
C SER A 128 -9.07 14.16 9.07
N ALA A 129 -9.17 14.00 9.09
CA ALA A 129 -9.16 12.96 9.31
C ALA A 129 -9.08 12.34 9.57
N SER A 130 -9.24 12.19 9.81
CA SER A 130 -9.30 11.24 9.93
C SER A 130 -9.18 10.84 9.73
N GLN A 131 -9.20 10.83 9.85
CA GLN A 131 -9.17 10.09 9.58
C GLN A 131 -8.81 9.91 9.24
N ALA A 132 -8.65 10.06 9.49
CA ALA A 132 -8.40 9.54 9.20
C ALA A 132 -7.92 9.38 9.24
N GLN A 133 -7.81 9.37 9.60
CA GLN A 133 -7.53 8.92 9.63
C GLN A 133 -7.15 8.84 9.81
N VAL A 134 -7.07 8.89 10.02
CA VAL A 134 -6.83 8.55 10.08
C VAL A 134 -6.33 8.64 10.16
N SER A 135 -6.07 8.60 10.36
CA SER A 135 -5.69 8.38 10.45
C SER A 135 -5.06 8.74 10.61
N ARG A 136 -4.76 9.01 10.95
CA ARG A 136 -4.17 9.11 11.06
C ARG A 136 -3.76 9.51 11.70
N GLU A 137 -3.73 9.42 12.06
CA GLU A 137 -3.40 9.44 12.44
C GLU A 137 -2.93 9.41 12.89
N ARG A 138 -2.63 9.39 13.26
CA ARG A 138 -2.11 8.97 13.45
C ARG A 138 -1.46 8.42 13.67
N THR A 139 -1.10 8.12 14.02
CA THR A 139 -0.39 7.38 14.09
C THR A 139 0.17 6.79 14.02
N PRO A 140 0.71 6.55 14.20
CA PRO A 140 1.35 5.82 14.11
C PRO A 140 1.81 5.27 14.53
N PRO A 141 2.10 5.02 14.63
CA PRO A 141 2.54 4.33 14.95
C PRO A 141 2.91 3.62 15.26
N VAL A 142 3.13 3.40 15.29
CA VAL A 142 3.29 2.51 15.62
C VAL A 142 3.88 2.27 16.18
#